data_f75262a3e5d8da716299fbf04d456dc9
#
_entry.id   f75262a3e5d8da716299fbf04d456dc9
#
_cell.length_a   1.000
_cell.length_b   1.000
_cell.length_c   1.000
_cell.angle_alpha   90.00
_cell.angle_beta   90.00
_cell.angle_gamma   90.00
#
_symmetry.space_group_name_H-M   'P 1'
#
loop_
_entity.id
_entity.type
_entity.pdbx_description
1 polymer ?
#
loop_
_entity_poly.entity_id
_entity_poly.type
_entity_poly.pdbx_seq_one_letter_code
_entity_poly.pdbx_strand_id
1 'polypeptide(L)'
;MHLPYSNMGKKALAYLVRHEWRQLPRWKQILEQIGIEEPIPKDPRGTIESVLGDEEFMAKDHEFTKLFTKTQDYQDVYESKLSSSLIASTMIGNLYTASLYLGFRSSLEFEYQKGVDLEGKRIGFGSLVWISTV
;
A
#
# COMPACT_ATOMS: atom_id res chain seq x y z
N MET A 1 12.53 -17.75 1.89
CA MET A 1 11.46 -17.36 2.83
C MET A 1 10.89 -16.02 2.34
N HIS A 2 9.67 -16.02 1.82
CA HIS A 2 9.04 -14.79 1.38
C HIS A 2 8.77 -13.89 2.59
N LEU A 3 9.39 -12.72 2.58
CA LEU A 3 9.06 -11.68 3.54
C LEU A 3 7.74 -11.04 3.11
N PRO A 4 6.64 -11.26 3.81
CA PRO A 4 5.33 -10.74 3.39
C PRO A 4 5.24 -9.22 3.49
N TYR A 5 6.21 -8.57 4.10
CA TYR A 5 6.15 -7.15 4.44
C TYR A 5 6.20 -6.21 3.25
N SER A 6 7.02 -6.46 2.23
CA SER A 6 7.06 -5.62 1.04
C SER A 6 5.73 -5.69 0.27
N ASN A 7 5.14 -6.87 0.16
CA ASN A 7 3.84 -7.05 -0.47
C ASN A 7 2.70 -6.44 0.36
N MET A 8 2.79 -6.48 1.68
CA MET A 8 1.82 -5.85 2.57
C MET A 8 1.87 -4.34 2.45
N GLY A 9 3.07 -3.75 2.41
CA GLY A 9 3.25 -2.31 2.16
C GLY A 9 2.66 -1.87 0.82
N LYS A 10 2.90 -2.64 -0.24
CA LYS A 10 2.28 -2.38 -1.55
C LYS A 10 0.76 -2.43 -1.51
N LYS A 11 0.18 -3.44 -0.86
CA LYS A 11 -1.28 -3.54 -0.71
C LYS A 11 -1.85 -2.40 0.12
N ALA A 12 -1.23 -2.06 1.25
CA ALA A 12 -1.67 -0.95 2.09
C ALA A 12 -1.66 0.37 1.33
N LEU A 13 -0.59 0.66 0.58
CA LEU A 13 -0.52 1.83 -0.29
C LEU A 13 -1.62 1.78 -1.35
N ALA A 14 -1.88 0.63 -1.97
CA ALA A 14 -2.93 0.49 -2.97
C ALA A 14 -4.31 0.86 -2.41
N TYR A 15 -4.64 0.43 -1.20
CA TYR A 15 -5.91 0.79 -0.54
C TYR A 15 -6.01 2.29 -0.25
N LEU A 16 -4.94 2.91 0.25
CA LEU A 16 -4.90 4.36 0.50
C LEU A 16 -5.08 5.15 -0.80
N VAL A 17 -4.35 4.79 -1.84
CA VAL A 17 -4.41 5.46 -3.14
C VAL A 17 -5.79 5.29 -3.78
N ARG A 18 -6.37 4.09 -3.74
CA ARG A 18 -7.75 3.84 -4.19
C ARG A 18 -8.75 4.75 -3.47
N HIS A 19 -8.64 4.83 -2.15
CA HIS A 19 -9.54 5.66 -1.33
C HIS A 19 -9.48 7.14 -1.74
N GLU A 20 -8.29 7.67 -1.93
CA GLU A 20 -8.12 9.08 -2.35
C GLU A 20 -8.55 9.29 -3.81
N TRP A 21 -8.19 8.38 -4.70
CA TRP A 21 -8.43 8.57 -6.13
C TRP A 21 -9.88 8.36 -6.56
N ARG A 22 -10.69 7.65 -5.79
CA ARG A 22 -12.13 7.52 -6.05
C ARG A 22 -12.84 8.85 -6.24
N GLN A 23 -12.35 9.91 -5.62
CA GLN A 23 -12.91 11.26 -5.71
C GLN A 23 -12.36 12.06 -6.90
N LEU A 24 -11.36 11.55 -7.61
CA LEU A 24 -10.72 12.24 -8.72
C LEU A 24 -11.33 11.83 -10.07
N PRO A 25 -11.44 12.77 -11.04
CA PRO A 25 -11.96 12.46 -12.37
C PRO A 25 -11.20 11.35 -13.10
N ARG A 26 -9.89 11.25 -12.88
CA ARG A 26 -9.03 10.21 -13.48
C ARG A 26 -9.36 8.79 -13.02
N TRP A 27 -10.11 8.62 -11.93
CA TRP A 27 -10.48 7.29 -11.45
C TRP A 27 -11.25 6.48 -12.48
N LYS A 28 -12.13 7.13 -13.24
CA LYS A 28 -12.87 6.49 -14.33
C LYS A 28 -11.95 5.91 -15.41
N GLN A 29 -10.91 6.64 -15.79
CA GLN A 29 -9.92 6.20 -16.78
C GLN A 29 -9.12 4.99 -16.25
N ILE A 30 -8.78 4.99 -14.98
CA ILE A 30 -8.09 3.87 -14.33
C ILE A 30 -8.98 2.62 -14.31
N LEU A 31 -10.26 2.76 -13.99
CA LEU A 31 -11.22 1.65 -14.03
C LEU A 31 -11.36 1.06 -15.44
N GLU A 32 -11.39 1.91 -16.47
CA GLU A 32 -11.39 1.45 -17.87
C GLU A 32 -10.12 0.66 -18.23
N GLN A 33 -8.97 1.09 -17.75
CA GLN A 33 -7.70 0.36 -17.95
C GLN A 33 -7.68 -0.99 -17.24
N ILE A 34 -8.26 -1.08 -16.05
CA ILE A 34 -8.34 -2.32 -15.27
C ILE A 34 -9.32 -3.30 -15.92
N GLY A 35 -10.42 -2.79 -16.49
CA GLY A 35 -11.42 -3.59 -17.22
C GLY A 35 -12.41 -4.36 -16.35
N ILE A 36 -12.35 -4.20 -15.03
CA ILE A 36 -13.34 -4.73 -14.07
C ILE A 36 -13.83 -3.62 -13.14
N GLU A 37 -15.04 -3.78 -12.65
CA GLU A 37 -15.60 -2.85 -11.68
C GLU A 37 -14.94 -3.01 -10.30
N GLU A 38 -14.83 -1.90 -9.59
CA GLU A 38 -14.35 -1.93 -8.22
C GLU A 38 -15.36 -2.66 -7.33
N PRO A 39 -14.96 -3.73 -6.62
CA PRO A 39 -15.88 -4.48 -5.78
C PRO A 39 -16.37 -3.65 -4.59
N ILE A 40 -17.62 -3.83 -4.24
CA ILE A 40 -18.28 -3.20 -3.09
C ILE A 40 -18.70 -4.30 -2.12
N PRO A 41 -18.38 -4.19 -0.83
CA PRO A 41 -18.83 -5.17 0.16
C PRO A 41 -20.36 -5.18 0.28
N LYS A 42 -20.94 -6.32 0.63
CA LYS A 42 -22.39 -6.47 0.82
C LYS A 42 -22.93 -5.52 1.87
N ASP A 43 -22.15 -5.24 2.89
CA ASP A 43 -22.45 -4.24 3.92
C ASP A 43 -21.36 -3.15 3.96
N PRO A 44 -21.48 -2.10 3.14
CA PRO A 44 -20.47 -1.03 3.09
C PRO A 44 -20.34 -0.20 4.38
N ARG A 45 -21.32 -0.29 5.28
CA ARG A 45 -21.34 0.40 6.58
C ARG A 45 -21.15 -0.56 7.75
N GLY A 46 -20.89 -1.83 7.45
CA GLY A 46 -20.66 -2.88 8.43
C GLY A 46 -19.35 -2.73 9.18
N THR A 47 -19.17 -3.62 10.14
CA THR A 47 -17.92 -3.72 10.89
C THR A 47 -16.80 -4.30 10.02
N ILE A 48 -15.56 -4.14 10.46
CA ILE A 48 -14.39 -4.73 9.80
C ILE A 48 -14.57 -6.26 9.70
N GLU A 49 -15.10 -6.89 10.76
CA GLU A 49 -15.36 -8.32 10.80
C GLU A 49 -16.38 -8.76 9.75
N SER A 50 -17.43 -7.98 9.53
CA SER A 50 -18.43 -8.29 8.50
C SER A 50 -17.86 -8.20 7.08
N VAL A 51 -16.99 -7.25 6.83
CA VAL A 51 -16.32 -7.10 5.53
C VAL A 51 -15.30 -8.22 5.31
N LEU A 52 -14.51 -8.56 6.32
CA LEU A 52 -13.53 -9.65 6.25
C LEU A 52 -14.20 -11.04 6.14
N GLY A 53 -15.42 -11.19 6.65
CA GLY A 53 -16.22 -12.40 6.52
C GLY A 53 -16.92 -12.57 5.15
N ASP A 54 -16.92 -11.55 4.30
CA ASP A 54 -17.45 -11.63 2.94
C ASP A 54 -16.38 -12.19 1.98
N GLU A 55 -16.30 -13.52 1.91
CA GLU A 55 -15.29 -14.20 1.10
C GLU A 55 -15.37 -13.86 -0.39
N GLU A 56 -16.58 -13.65 -0.93
CA GLU A 56 -16.78 -13.27 -2.32
C GLU A 56 -16.22 -11.88 -2.60
N PHE A 57 -16.51 -10.92 -1.72
CA PHE A 57 -15.95 -9.57 -1.80
C PHE A 57 -14.43 -9.61 -1.68
N MET A 58 -13.88 -10.34 -0.71
CA MET A 58 -12.44 -10.44 -0.49
C MET A 58 -11.70 -11.01 -1.69
N ALA A 59 -12.27 -12.03 -2.35
CA ALA A 59 -11.68 -12.61 -3.56
C ALA A 59 -11.67 -11.60 -4.73
N LYS A 60 -12.79 -10.93 -4.98
CA LYS A 60 -12.91 -9.91 -6.02
C LYS A 60 -12.00 -8.70 -5.76
N ASP A 61 -11.94 -8.26 -4.51
CA ASP A 61 -11.09 -7.14 -4.09
C ASP A 61 -9.61 -7.46 -4.22
N HIS A 62 -9.23 -8.71 -3.94
CA HIS A 62 -7.87 -9.18 -4.16
C HIS A 62 -7.49 -9.15 -5.64
N GLU A 63 -8.37 -9.62 -6.52
CA GLU A 63 -8.16 -9.59 -7.97
C GLU A 63 -8.08 -8.14 -8.49
N PHE A 64 -9.01 -7.30 -8.08
CA PHE A 64 -9.00 -5.88 -8.44
C PHE A 64 -7.70 -5.21 -7.99
N THR A 65 -7.28 -5.40 -6.73
CA THR A 65 -6.04 -4.82 -6.20
C THR A 65 -4.83 -5.31 -6.98
N LYS A 66 -4.80 -6.59 -7.36
CA LYS A 66 -3.71 -7.15 -8.18
C LYS A 66 -3.61 -6.48 -9.55
N LEU A 67 -4.72 -6.18 -10.20
CA LEU A 67 -4.76 -5.47 -11.47
C LEU A 67 -4.43 -3.99 -11.29
N PHE A 68 -4.98 -3.35 -10.27
CA PHE A 68 -4.71 -1.96 -9.93
C PHE A 68 -3.23 -1.69 -9.69
N THR A 69 -2.55 -2.56 -8.95
CA THR A 69 -1.11 -2.41 -8.68
C THR A 69 -0.23 -2.55 -9.92
N LYS A 70 -0.77 -3.05 -11.04
CA LYS A 70 -0.05 -3.14 -12.31
C LYS A 70 -0.22 -1.90 -13.19
N THR A 71 -1.14 -1.00 -12.85
CA THR A 71 -1.33 0.25 -13.61
C THR A 71 -0.12 1.15 -13.48
N GLN A 72 0.21 1.89 -14.54
CA GLN A 72 1.35 2.82 -14.51
C GLN A 72 1.16 3.91 -13.45
N ASP A 73 -0.06 4.44 -13.32
CA ASP A 73 -0.39 5.45 -12.30
C ASP A 73 -0.04 4.99 -10.88
N TYR A 74 -0.37 3.74 -10.54
CA TYR A 74 -0.01 3.18 -9.24
C TYR A 74 1.50 2.97 -9.10
N GLN A 75 2.17 2.46 -10.15
CA GLN A 75 3.62 2.25 -10.12
C GLN A 75 4.38 3.56 -9.89
N ASP A 76 3.96 4.64 -10.49
CA ASP A 76 4.57 5.97 -10.31
C ASP A 76 4.43 6.44 -8.85
N VAL A 77 3.28 6.23 -8.23
CA VAL A 77 3.08 6.53 -6.79
C VAL A 77 3.90 5.61 -5.91
N TYR A 78 3.93 4.32 -6.21
CA TYR A 78 4.74 3.36 -5.47
C TYR A 78 6.23 3.74 -5.48
N GLU A 79 6.79 4.02 -6.66
CA GLU A 79 8.19 4.43 -6.80
C GLU A 79 8.49 5.75 -6.08
N SER A 80 7.58 6.72 -6.15
CA SER A 80 7.79 8.03 -5.53
C SER A 80 7.56 8.06 -4.01
N LYS A 81 6.71 7.15 -3.47
CA LYS A 81 6.25 7.24 -2.07
C LYS A 81 6.70 6.10 -1.18
N LEU A 82 6.89 4.91 -1.71
CA LEU A 82 7.09 3.72 -0.89
C LEU A 82 8.39 2.97 -1.20
N SER A 83 8.85 2.93 -2.45
CA SER A 83 9.95 2.04 -2.86
C SER A 83 11.22 2.30 -2.05
N SER A 84 11.58 3.55 -1.80
CA SER A 84 12.77 3.92 -1.05
C SER A 84 12.77 3.39 0.39
N SER A 85 11.61 3.31 1.03
CA SER A 85 11.47 2.77 2.39
C SER A 85 11.62 1.26 2.48
N LEU A 86 11.40 0.56 1.37
CA LEU A 86 11.46 -0.91 1.31
C LEU A 86 12.85 -1.45 0.93
N ILE A 87 13.75 -0.61 0.43
CA ILE A 87 15.09 -1.03 -0.04
C ILE A 87 15.84 -1.78 1.07
N ALA A 88 15.97 -1.16 2.24
CA ALA A 88 16.72 -1.74 3.35
C ALA A 88 16.05 -3.03 3.86
N SER A 89 14.73 -3.06 3.96
CA SER A 89 13.99 -4.26 4.38
C SER A 89 14.12 -5.41 3.38
N THR A 90 14.22 -5.10 2.10
CA THR A 90 14.43 -6.10 1.05
C THR A 90 15.82 -6.72 1.15
N MET A 91 16.84 -5.94 1.52
CA MET A 91 18.22 -6.39 1.62
C MET A 91 18.52 -7.13 2.92
N ILE A 92 17.97 -6.66 4.04
CA ILE A 92 18.32 -7.14 5.39
C ILE A 92 17.30 -8.16 5.90
N GLY A 93 16.05 -8.03 5.46
CA GLY A 93 14.95 -8.83 5.94
C GLY A 93 14.15 -8.15 7.07
N ASN A 94 13.30 -8.94 7.74
CA ASN A 94 12.43 -8.43 8.78
C ASN A 94 13.18 -8.24 10.10
N LEU A 95 13.17 -7.03 10.61
CA LEU A 95 13.69 -6.64 11.92
C LEU A 95 12.57 -6.33 12.93
N TYR A 96 11.36 -6.83 12.71
CA TYR A 96 10.20 -6.57 13.56
C TYR A 96 9.96 -5.06 13.76
N THR A 97 9.92 -4.59 15.00
CA THR A 97 9.69 -3.18 15.34
C THR A 97 10.75 -2.24 14.75
N ALA A 98 11.98 -2.70 14.60
CA ALA A 98 13.06 -1.91 14.01
C ALA A 98 12.88 -1.67 12.50
N SER A 99 12.04 -2.48 11.82
CA SER A 99 11.79 -2.34 10.37
C SER A 99 11.20 -0.99 10.00
N LEU A 100 10.38 -0.40 10.87
CA LEU A 100 9.79 0.92 10.66
C LEU A 100 10.88 2.01 10.62
N TYR A 101 11.77 1.99 11.59
CA TYR A 101 12.88 2.96 11.68
C TYR A 101 13.90 2.74 10.57
N LEU A 102 14.16 1.49 10.21
CA LEU A 102 15.04 1.16 9.09
C LEU A 102 14.46 1.67 7.77
N GLY A 103 13.17 1.50 7.54
CA GLY A 103 12.47 2.04 6.37
C GLY A 103 12.52 3.56 6.32
N PHE A 104 12.32 4.22 7.45
CA PHE A 104 12.45 5.68 7.55
C PHE A 104 13.87 6.15 7.22
N ARG A 105 14.89 5.54 7.81
CA ARG A 105 16.27 5.85 7.52
C ARG A 105 16.62 5.62 6.05
N SER A 106 16.19 4.51 5.48
CA SER A 106 16.38 4.18 4.07
C SER A 106 15.78 5.26 3.16
N SER A 107 14.58 5.74 3.45
CA SER A 107 13.96 6.82 2.71
C SER A 107 14.74 8.12 2.81
N LEU A 108 15.17 8.52 3.99
CA LEU A 108 15.95 9.75 4.19
C LEU A 108 17.27 9.68 3.43
N GLU A 109 17.99 8.58 3.51
CA GLU A 109 19.26 8.38 2.81
C GLU A 109 19.09 8.48 1.29
N PHE A 110 18.07 7.81 0.77
CA PHE A 110 17.75 7.79 -0.65
C PHE A 110 17.38 9.18 -1.21
N GLU A 111 16.52 9.92 -0.50
CA GLU A 111 16.14 11.27 -0.89
C GLU A 111 17.33 12.24 -0.76
N TYR A 112 18.15 12.08 0.27
CA TYR A 112 19.38 12.87 0.44
C TYR A 112 20.36 12.66 -0.71
N GLN A 113 20.56 11.39 -1.13
CA GLN A 113 21.43 11.07 -2.27
C GLN A 113 20.92 11.67 -3.59
N LYS A 114 19.59 11.82 -3.73
CA LYS A 114 18.97 12.50 -4.87
C LYS A 114 19.00 14.01 -4.80
N GLY A 115 19.46 14.60 -3.69
CA GLY A 115 19.45 16.04 -3.46
C GLY A 115 18.06 16.63 -3.26
N VAL A 116 17.10 15.82 -2.82
CA VAL A 116 15.72 16.27 -2.56
C VAL A 116 15.67 16.99 -1.23
N ASP A 117 15.14 18.21 -1.24
CA ASP A 117 14.86 18.97 -0.02
C ASP A 117 13.59 18.41 0.66
N LEU A 118 13.74 17.98 1.90
CA LEU A 118 12.66 17.42 2.72
C LEU A 118 12.03 18.43 3.67
N GLU A 119 12.51 19.67 3.69
CA GLU A 119 11.95 20.70 4.57
C GLU A 119 10.46 20.93 4.26
N GLY A 120 9.64 20.94 5.29
CA GLY A 120 8.19 21.13 5.18
C GLY A 120 7.41 19.94 4.61
N LYS A 121 8.07 18.85 4.22
CA LYS A 121 7.38 17.64 3.74
C LYS A 121 6.83 16.79 4.87
N ARG A 122 5.70 16.13 4.61
CA ARG A 122 5.08 15.21 5.57
C ARG A 122 5.50 13.78 5.27
N ILE A 123 5.86 13.04 6.32
CA ILE A 123 6.22 11.63 6.22
C ILE A 123 5.17 10.82 6.99
N GLY A 124 4.52 9.89 6.31
CA GLY A 124 3.57 8.97 6.91
C GLY A 124 4.28 7.71 7.41
N PHE A 125 3.90 7.26 8.60
CA PHE A 125 4.36 6.00 9.18
C PHE A 125 3.20 5.01 9.23
N GLY A 126 3.43 3.79 8.77
CA GLY A 126 2.50 2.68 8.89
C GLY A 126 3.24 1.45 9.43
N SER A 127 2.67 0.82 10.45
CA SER A 127 3.20 -0.40 11.04
C SER A 127 2.08 -1.39 11.27
N LEU A 128 2.36 -2.67 11.00
CA LEU A 128 1.49 -3.77 11.35
C LEU A 128 1.91 -4.31 12.71
N VAL A 129 1.00 -4.25 13.67
CA VAL A 129 1.17 -4.90 14.96
C VAL A 129 0.44 -6.22 14.93
N TRP A 130 1.16 -7.33 15.07
CA TRP A 130 0.56 -8.63 15.30
C TRP A 130 0.18 -8.74 16.77
N ILE A 131 -1.11 -8.69 17.05
CA ILE A 131 -1.62 -9.03 18.37
C ILE A 131 -1.93 -10.51 18.37
N SER A 132 -1.02 -11.31 18.97
CA SER A 132 -1.33 -12.69 19.31
C SER A 132 -2.25 -12.67 20.50
N THR A 133 -3.52 -12.96 20.31
CA THR A 133 -4.41 -13.36 21.41
C THR A 133 -4.05 -14.78 21.79
N VAL A 134 -3.41 -14.91 22.90
CA VAL A 134 -3.20 -16.21 23.54
C VAL A 134 -4.51 -16.66 24.18
#